data_4164c9bdbf84d24f95df71c6e07e1c22
#
_entry.id   4164c9bdbf84d24f95df71c6e07e1c22
#
_cell.length_a   1.000
_cell.length_b   1.000
_cell.length_c   1.000
_cell.angle_alpha   90.00
_cell.angle_beta   90.00
_cell.angle_gamma   90.00
#
_symmetry.space_group_name_H-M   'P 1'
#
loop_
_entity.id
_entity.type
_entity.pdbx_description
1 polymer ?
#
loop_
_entity_poly.entity_id
_entity_poly.type
_entity_poly.pdbx_seq_one_letter_code
_entity_poly.pdbx_strand_id
1 'polypeptide(L)'
;MNHGSDKGKISPMENNKAIAGLLRQIAALLQEQEVAFKPAAYRRAAQVIEDLPQDVSTYGDKKNLKKLPGIGEAIAGKIIEYLETGKMTALENLRVSQGGIPAELMDIEGLGPKRVRQVQEAFGVKSVADLVKACEDGKLRTLPRFSELMEKKVLENAKRVKERVKRFDRNEIKDDVEKLLNKIKGLKGVDKCEVAGSYRREKETVGDIDILVVTTSPKEVSDSVASLKDVRNVVAHGDKKLSFDLNMGLRVDVRFVKADQWGSALLYFTGSKEHNIAMRKVAMSNGWKLNEYGLFQGDAVLVSKTEDAIYKKLGLEFREPRERTGRL
;
A
#
# COMPACT_ATOMS: atom_id res chain seq x y z
N MET A 1 30.24 -22.42 6.67
CA MET A 1 29.66 -21.86 5.43
C MET A 1 28.40 -21.11 5.82
N ASN A 2 28.49 -19.78 5.85
CA ASN A 2 27.41 -18.91 6.32
C ASN A 2 26.46 -18.57 5.16
N HIS A 3 25.23 -19.05 5.22
CA HIS A 3 24.17 -18.60 4.33
C HIS A 3 23.54 -17.31 4.90
N GLY A 4 24.06 -16.16 4.49
CA GLY A 4 23.41 -14.89 4.66
C GLY A 4 22.25 -14.75 3.67
N SER A 5 21.03 -14.83 4.18
CA SER A 5 19.81 -14.56 3.41
C SER A 5 19.67 -13.06 3.19
N ASP A 6 19.90 -12.60 1.98
CA ASP A 6 19.65 -11.21 1.55
C ASP A 6 18.14 -11.05 1.24
N LYS A 7 17.44 -10.29 2.07
CA LYS A 7 15.99 -10.06 1.98
C LYS A 7 15.70 -8.83 1.14
N GLY A 8 14.91 -8.99 0.10
CA GLY A 8 14.56 -8.01 -0.93
C GLY A 8 14.12 -6.64 -0.42
N LYS A 9 14.77 -5.59 -0.89
CA LYS A 9 14.54 -4.18 -0.55
C LYS A 9 13.37 -3.60 -1.34
N ILE A 10 12.32 -3.20 -0.63
CA ILE A 10 11.42 -2.11 -1.02
C ILE A 10 12.27 -0.82 -1.00
N SER A 11 11.85 0.23 -1.75
CA SER A 11 12.53 1.54 -1.76
C SER A 11 13.10 1.92 -0.39
N PRO A 12 14.32 2.47 -0.27
CA PRO A 12 15.04 2.59 1.01
C PRO A 12 14.31 3.29 2.15
N MET A 13 13.09 3.77 1.96
CA MET A 13 12.29 4.45 2.98
C MET A 13 10.87 3.89 3.18
N GLU A 14 10.38 2.97 2.33
CA GLU A 14 9.01 2.47 2.47
C GLU A 14 8.85 1.46 3.61
N ASN A 15 9.83 0.56 3.82
CA ASN A 15 9.82 -0.36 4.96
C ASN A 15 9.94 0.41 6.28
N ASN A 16 10.81 1.41 6.32
CA ASN A 16 11.01 2.23 7.52
C ASN A 16 9.71 2.93 7.90
N LYS A 17 9.05 3.60 6.96
CA LYS A 17 7.77 4.28 7.19
C LYS A 17 6.64 3.31 7.57
N ALA A 18 6.54 2.19 6.85
CA ALA A 18 5.53 1.18 7.13
C ALA A 18 5.69 0.58 8.53
N ILE A 19 6.90 0.16 8.90
CA ILE A 19 7.19 -0.43 10.21
C ILE A 19 7.01 0.60 11.31
N ALA A 20 7.50 1.83 11.13
CA ALA A 20 7.30 2.91 12.09
C ALA A 20 5.80 3.20 12.33
N GLY A 21 5.00 3.21 11.27
CA GLY A 21 3.56 3.35 11.36
C GLY A 21 2.90 2.22 12.17
N LEU A 22 3.27 0.97 11.91
CA LEU A 22 2.74 -0.20 12.65
C LEU A 22 3.15 -0.17 14.14
N LEU A 23 4.39 0.20 14.44
CA LEU A 23 4.86 0.34 15.82
C LEU A 23 4.13 1.47 16.57
N ARG A 24 3.82 2.58 15.90
CA ARG A 24 2.98 3.65 16.48
C ARG A 24 1.55 3.16 16.76
N GLN A 25 0.97 2.36 15.89
CA GLN A 25 -0.36 1.77 16.13
C GLN A 25 -0.33 0.83 17.34
N ILE A 26 0.68 -0.04 17.47
CA ILE A 26 0.86 -0.86 18.68
C ILE A 26 0.97 0.02 19.92
N ALA A 27 1.76 1.09 19.86
CA ALA A 27 1.92 2.01 21.00
C ALA A 27 0.58 2.65 21.39
N ALA A 28 -0.23 3.06 20.42
CA ALA A 28 -1.54 3.67 20.67
C ALA A 28 -2.50 2.67 21.33
N LEU A 29 -2.57 1.43 20.80
CA LEU A 29 -3.42 0.38 21.34
C LEU A 29 -3.01 -0.06 22.76
N LEU A 30 -1.70 -0.19 23.02
CA LEU A 30 -1.18 -0.53 24.36
C LEU A 30 -1.39 0.62 25.36
N GLN A 31 -1.35 1.86 24.92
CA GLN A 31 -1.65 3.02 25.80
C GLN A 31 -3.10 3.02 26.23
N GLU A 32 -3.99 2.60 25.35
CA GLU A 32 -5.39 2.46 25.63
C GLU A 32 -5.70 1.39 26.69
N GLN A 33 -4.90 0.31 26.67
CA GLN A 33 -4.96 -0.76 27.67
C GLN A 33 -4.27 -0.38 29.00
N GLU A 34 -3.83 0.88 29.15
CA GLU A 34 -3.11 1.37 30.34
C GLU A 34 -1.83 0.57 30.67
N VAL A 35 -1.24 -0.10 29.67
CA VAL A 35 -0.02 -0.87 29.86
C VAL A 35 1.15 0.07 30.11
N ALA A 36 1.73 0.00 31.30
CA ALA A 36 2.87 0.85 31.68
C ALA A 36 4.10 0.59 30.81
N PHE A 37 4.87 1.65 30.52
CA PHE A 37 6.18 1.65 29.84
C PHE A 37 6.22 1.16 28.38
N LYS A 38 5.41 0.19 28.00
CA LYS A 38 5.43 -0.38 26.62
C LYS A 38 5.09 0.63 25.52
N PRO A 39 4.07 1.50 25.64
CA PRO A 39 3.74 2.47 24.60
C PRO A 39 4.90 3.42 24.28
N ALA A 40 5.62 3.88 25.30
CA ALA A 40 6.78 4.76 25.11
C ALA A 40 7.92 4.05 24.38
N ALA A 41 8.17 2.77 24.68
CA ALA A 41 9.19 1.97 24.01
C ALA A 41 8.87 1.78 22.52
N TYR A 42 7.61 1.48 22.17
CA TYR A 42 7.19 1.34 20.77
C TYR A 42 7.26 2.66 19.99
N ARG A 43 6.90 3.81 20.60
CA ARG A 43 7.06 5.13 19.96
C ARG A 43 8.52 5.48 19.71
N ARG A 44 9.40 5.20 20.67
CA ARG A 44 10.84 5.42 20.51
C ARG A 44 11.41 4.54 19.39
N ALA A 45 11.03 3.27 19.36
CA ALA A 45 11.44 2.37 18.31
C ALA A 45 10.94 2.81 16.93
N ALA A 46 9.69 3.29 16.84
CA ALA A 46 9.13 3.84 15.61
C ALA A 46 9.95 5.02 15.08
N GLN A 47 10.32 5.94 15.96
CA GLN A 47 11.14 7.10 15.60
C GLN A 47 12.53 6.66 15.11
N VAL A 48 13.20 5.76 15.83
CA VAL A 48 14.52 5.24 15.44
C VAL A 48 14.47 4.58 14.06
N ILE A 49 13.43 3.77 13.77
CA ILE A 49 13.29 3.11 12.47
C ILE A 49 13.01 4.13 11.35
N GLU A 50 12.21 5.15 11.60
CA GLU A 50 11.90 6.19 10.61
C GLU A 50 13.12 7.04 10.25
N ASP A 51 13.98 7.33 11.24
CA ASP A 51 15.18 8.16 11.10
C ASP A 51 16.39 7.41 10.53
N LEU A 52 16.28 6.10 10.26
CA LEU A 52 17.39 5.33 9.69
C LEU A 52 17.77 5.86 8.31
N PRO A 53 19.08 6.06 8.03
CA PRO A 53 19.56 6.52 6.74
C PRO A 53 19.47 5.44 5.64
N GLN A 54 19.19 4.18 6.03
CA GLN A 54 19.07 3.03 5.13
C GLN A 54 17.85 2.19 5.51
N ASP A 55 17.41 1.35 4.58
CA ASP A 55 16.28 0.46 4.82
C ASP A 55 16.57 -0.50 5.98
N VAL A 56 15.61 -0.65 6.88
CA VAL A 56 15.72 -1.50 8.07
C VAL A 56 16.00 -2.96 7.73
N SER A 57 15.62 -3.43 6.54
CA SER A 57 15.92 -4.79 6.07
C SER A 57 17.42 -5.06 5.92
N THR A 58 18.25 -4.02 5.76
CA THR A 58 19.70 -4.16 5.65
C THR A 58 20.37 -4.67 6.93
N TYR A 59 19.69 -4.55 8.07
CA TYR A 59 20.19 -5.08 9.33
C TYR A 59 20.09 -6.63 9.40
N GLY A 60 19.29 -7.24 8.55
CA GLY A 60 19.28 -8.69 8.27
C GLY A 60 18.70 -9.58 9.36
N ASP A 61 19.05 -9.39 10.62
CA ASP A 61 18.64 -10.24 11.73
C ASP A 61 18.30 -9.47 13.03
N LYS A 62 17.71 -10.18 13.99
CA LYS A 62 17.38 -9.63 15.32
C LYS A 62 18.60 -9.09 16.09
N LYS A 63 19.76 -9.73 15.94
CA LYS A 63 20.98 -9.36 16.68
C LYS A 63 21.47 -7.98 16.25
N ASN A 64 21.42 -7.71 14.95
CA ASN A 64 21.83 -6.41 14.41
C ASN A 64 20.76 -5.33 14.68
N LEU A 65 19.49 -5.66 14.58
CA LEU A 65 18.40 -4.73 14.96
C LEU A 65 18.47 -4.31 16.43
N LYS A 66 18.88 -5.20 17.32
CA LYS A 66 19.07 -4.90 18.75
C LYS A 66 20.22 -3.92 19.06
N LYS A 67 21.10 -3.67 18.12
CA LYS A 67 22.13 -2.62 18.24
C LYS A 67 21.56 -1.21 18.10
N LEU A 68 20.35 -1.09 17.54
CA LEU A 68 19.67 0.18 17.42
C LEU A 68 19.09 0.63 18.77
N PRO A 69 19.24 1.92 19.13
CA PRO A 69 18.78 2.43 20.40
C PRO A 69 17.26 2.23 20.56
N GLY A 70 16.83 1.64 21.67
CA GLY A 70 15.42 1.42 21.95
C GLY A 70 14.78 0.22 21.23
N ILE A 71 15.53 -0.56 20.46
CA ILE A 71 15.07 -1.79 19.81
C ILE A 71 15.49 -3.00 20.66
N GLY A 72 14.59 -3.49 21.51
CA GLY A 72 14.76 -4.72 22.28
C GLY A 72 14.35 -5.97 21.51
N GLU A 73 14.57 -7.15 22.11
CA GLU A 73 14.26 -8.47 21.53
C GLU A 73 12.85 -8.58 20.96
N ALA A 74 11.85 -8.12 21.72
CA ALA A 74 10.44 -8.22 21.33
C ALA A 74 10.08 -7.34 20.13
N ILE A 75 10.70 -6.15 20.01
CA ILE A 75 10.47 -5.22 18.89
C ILE A 75 11.24 -5.70 17.68
N ALA A 76 12.50 -6.13 17.84
CA ALA A 76 13.28 -6.72 16.75
C ALA A 76 12.58 -7.94 16.13
N GLY A 77 11.99 -8.82 16.97
CA GLY A 77 11.21 -9.96 16.50
C GLY A 77 10.04 -9.55 15.61
N LYS A 78 9.29 -8.49 15.97
CA LYS A 78 8.16 -7.98 15.18
C LYS A 78 8.61 -7.32 13.87
N ILE A 79 9.75 -6.63 13.89
CA ILE A 79 10.34 -6.05 12.68
C ILE A 79 10.71 -7.16 11.70
N ILE A 80 11.40 -8.21 12.16
CA ILE A 80 11.75 -9.37 11.32
C ILE A 80 10.49 -10.06 10.79
N GLU A 81 9.51 -10.33 11.65
CA GLU A 81 8.22 -10.91 11.24
C GLU A 81 7.60 -10.10 10.09
N TYR A 82 7.54 -8.78 10.23
CA TYR A 82 7.00 -7.91 9.17
C TYR A 82 7.82 -7.98 7.88
N LEU A 83 9.13 -7.95 7.97
CA LEU A 83 10.02 -8.04 6.81
C LEU A 83 9.89 -9.41 6.10
N GLU A 84 9.61 -10.47 6.85
CA GLU A 84 9.43 -11.83 6.33
C GLU A 84 8.04 -12.08 5.75
N THR A 85 7.01 -11.59 6.45
CA THR A 85 5.62 -11.98 6.19
C THR A 85 4.74 -10.85 5.64
N GLY A 86 5.20 -9.61 5.75
CA GLY A 86 4.39 -8.39 5.48
C GLY A 86 3.31 -8.15 6.53
N LYS A 87 3.31 -8.90 7.65
CA LYS A 87 2.35 -8.81 8.74
C LYS A 87 3.04 -8.62 10.08
N MET A 88 2.33 -8.04 11.02
CA MET A 88 2.76 -7.90 12.40
C MET A 88 1.68 -8.49 13.31
N THR A 89 1.76 -9.79 13.58
CA THR A 89 0.75 -10.57 14.32
C THR A 89 0.41 -9.95 15.67
N ALA A 90 1.40 -9.32 16.33
CA ALA A 90 1.16 -8.62 17.58
C ALA A 90 0.15 -7.47 17.45
N LEU A 91 0.15 -6.75 16.33
CA LEU A 91 -0.83 -5.70 16.05
C LEU A 91 -2.21 -6.29 15.73
N GLU A 92 -2.25 -7.36 14.94
CA GLU A 92 -3.50 -8.07 14.63
C GLU A 92 -4.18 -8.60 15.90
N ASN A 93 -3.41 -9.24 16.78
CA ASN A 93 -3.91 -9.73 18.07
C ASN A 93 -4.41 -8.60 18.98
N LEU A 94 -3.71 -7.47 19.03
CA LEU A 94 -4.16 -6.30 19.79
C LEU A 94 -5.47 -5.72 19.23
N ARG A 95 -5.63 -5.69 17.93
CA ARG A 95 -6.87 -5.26 17.26
C ARG A 95 -8.05 -6.18 17.61
N VAL A 96 -7.82 -7.50 17.57
CA VAL A 96 -8.84 -8.51 17.93
C VAL A 96 -9.21 -8.42 19.41
N SER A 97 -8.25 -8.28 20.32
CA SER A 97 -8.49 -8.17 21.76
C SER A 97 -9.23 -6.90 22.17
N GLN A 98 -9.30 -5.90 21.30
CA GLN A 98 -9.98 -4.62 21.53
C GLN A 98 -11.39 -4.55 20.95
N GLY A 99 -12.04 -5.65 20.65
CA GLY A 99 -13.43 -5.66 20.18
C GLY A 99 -13.61 -5.22 18.73
N GLY A 100 -12.58 -5.44 17.89
CA GLY A 100 -12.73 -5.35 16.43
C GLY A 100 -12.88 -3.93 15.89
N ILE A 101 -12.05 -2.99 16.34
CA ILE A 101 -12.00 -1.66 15.68
C ILE A 101 -11.61 -1.86 14.21
N PRO A 102 -12.46 -1.49 13.24
CA PRO A 102 -12.13 -1.56 11.84
C PRO A 102 -10.87 -0.75 11.53
N ALA A 103 -9.91 -1.36 10.81
CA ALA A 103 -8.65 -0.69 10.46
C ALA A 103 -8.89 0.65 9.75
N GLU A 104 -9.94 0.72 8.94
CA GLU A 104 -10.36 1.91 8.19
C GLU A 104 -10.70 3.11 9.10
N LEU A 105 -11.25 2.88 10.28
CA LEU A 105 -11.55 3.95 11.24
C LEU A 105 -10.28 4.48 11.92
N MET A 106 -9.24 3.64 12.00
CA MET A 106 -7.93 4.03 12.55
C MET A 106 -7.11 4.89 11.59
N ASP A 107 -7.40 4.83 10.30
CA ASP A 107 -6.72 5.63 9.27
C ASP A 107 -7.28 7.06 9.16
N ILE A 108 -8.35 7.36 9.92
CA ILE A 108 -8.97 8.69 9.90
C ILE A 108 -8.20 9.64 10.82
N GLU A 109 -7.58 10.63 10.22
CA GLU A 109 -6.86 11.67 10.96
C GLU A 109 -7.81 12.39 11.93
N GLY A 110 -7.40 12.48 13.19
CA GLY A 110 -8.20 13.02 14.27
C GLY A 110 -8.95 11.98 15.11
N LEU A 111 -9.02 10.71 14.65
CA LEU A 111 -9.59 9.61 15.40
C LEU A 111 -8.48 8.61 15.84
N GLY A 112 -7.94 8.82 17.03
CA GLY A 112 -7.14 7.78 17.67
C GLY A 112 -8.02 6.65 18.26
N PRO A 113 -7.43 5.50 18.67
CA PRO A 113 -8.15 4.33 19.18
C PRO A 113 -9.20 4.65 20.26
N LYS A 114 -8.86 5.52 21.22
CA LYS A 114 -9.79 5.94 22.28
C LYS A 114 -11.05 6.61 21.75
N ARG A 115 -10.89 7.49 20.77
CA ARG A 115 -12.00 8.21 20.16
C ARG A 115 -12.86 7.31 19.28
N VAL A 116 -12.23 6.40 18.53
CA VAL A 116 -12.97 5.40 17.75
C VAL A 116 -13.85 4.57 18.67
N ARG A 117 -13.28 4.04 19.77
CA ARG A 117 -14.05 3.25 20.74
C ARG A 117 -15.20 4.08 21.35
N GLN A 118 -14.93 5.29 21.78
CA GLN A 118 -15.95 6.18 22.33
C GLN A 118 -17.12 6.40 21.35
N VAL A 119 -16.81 6.57 20.06
CA VAL A 119 -17.80 6.73 19.00
C VAL A 119 -18.55 5.41 18.74
N GLN A 120 -17.85 4.26 18.76
CA GLN A 120 -18.45 2.94 18.61
C GLN A 120 -19.42 2.62 19.77
N GLU A 121 -18.98 2.84 21.00
CA GLU A 121 -19.80 2.59 22.20
C GLU A 121 -21.04 3.50 22.26
N ALA A 122 -20.88 4.77 21.91
CA ALA A 122 -21.99 5.74 21.99
C ALA A 122 -23.00 5.60 20.85
N PHE A 123 -22.54 5.27 19.64
CA PHE A 123 -23.37 5.35 18.42
C PHE A 123 -23.37 4.09 17.57
N GLY A 124 -22.70 3.02 18.00
CA GLY A 124 -22.64 1.75 17.27
C GLY A 124 -21.93 1.81 15.93
N VAL A 125 -21.00 2.75 15.73
CA VAL A 125 -20.27 2.96 14.47
C VAL A 125 -19.36 1.75 14.19
N LYS A 126 -19.59 1.05 13.07
CA LYS A 126 -18.83 -0.14 12.65
C LYS A 126 -18.07 0.05 11.34
N SER A 127 -18.34 1.15 10.65
CA SER A 127 -17.74 1.45 9.34
C SER A 127 -17.48 2.94 9.18
N VAL A 128 -16.67 3.29 8.15
CA VAL A 128 -16.49 4.70 7.77
C VAL A 128 -17.81 5.36 7.34
N ALA A 129 -18.72 4.59 6.75
CA ALA A 129 -20.02 5.08 6.34
C ALA A 129 -20.89 5.47 7.56
N ASP A 130 -20.88 4.63 8.61
CA ASP A 130 -21.59 4.93 9.86
C ASP A 130 -21.01 6.18 10.54
N LEU A 131 -19.68 6.31 10.52
CA LEU A 131 -18.98 7.48 11.06
C LEU A 131 -19.38 8.77 10.34
N VAL A 132 -19.38 8.74 9.00
CA VAL A 132 -19.80 9.90 8.18
C VAL A 132 -21.22 10.30 8.56
N LYS A 133 -22.16 9.35 8.66
CA LYS A 133 -23.53 9.62 9.07
C LYS A 133 -23.62 10.20 10.48
N ALA A 134 -22.85 9.64 11.43
CA ALA A 134 -22.83 10.15 12.80
C ALA A 134 -22.29 11.59 12.89
N CYS A 135 -21.29 11.94 12.06
CA CYS A 135 -20.79 13.33 11.95
C CYS A 135 -21.81 14.26 11.29
N GLU A 136 -22.48 13.82 10.22
CA GLU A 136 -23.50 14.61 9.52
C GLU A 136 -24.71 14.88 10.43
N ASP A 137 -25.07 13.93 11.28
CA ASP A 137 -26.11 14.07 12.32
C ASP A 137 -25.64 14.95 13.50
N GLY A 138 -24.40 15.44 13.53
CA GLY A 138 -23.85 16.25 14.63
C GLY A 138 -23.64 15.50 15.93
N LYS A 139 -23.59 14.17 15.91
CA LYS A 139 -23.52 13.30 17.08
C LYS A 139 -22.16 13.34 17.78
N LEU A 140 -21.05 13.47 17.04
CA LEU A 140 -19.73 13.40 17.65
C LEU A 140 -19.48 14.57 18.61
N ARG A 141 -19.95 15.78 18.28
CA ARG A 141 -19.79 16.96 19.13
C ARG A 141 -20.47 16.83 20.50
N THR A 142 -21.39 15.88 20.68
CA THR A 142 -22.03 15.60 21.96
C THR A 142 -21.18 14.79 22.92
N LEU A 143 -20.08 14.19 22.40
CA LEU A 143 -19.17 13.39 23.20
C LEU A 143 -18.11 14.25 23.90
N PRO A 144 -17.66 13.86 25.09
CA PRO A 144 -16.55 14.54 25.77
C PRO A 144 -15.31 14.60 24.87
N ARG A 145 -14.65 15.77 24.84
CA ARG A 145 -13.45 16.03 24.04
C ARG A 145 -13.64 16.03 22.52
N PHE A 146 -14.87 16.08 22.03
CA PHE A 146 -15.19 16.40 20.65
C PHE A 146 -15.78 17.80 20.55
N SER A 147 -15.13 18.68 19.81
CA SER A 147 -15.67 19.99 19.44
C SER A 147 -16.31 19.91 18.06
N GLU A 148 -17.13 20.92 17.72
CA GLU A 148 -17.70 21.05 16.38
C GLU A 148 -16.61 21.14 15.29
N LEU A 149 -15.53 21.85 15.55
CA LEU A 149 -14.38 21.96 14.63
C LEU A 149 -13.74 20.61 14.40
N MET A 150 -13.63 19.80 15.45
CA MET A 150 -13.07 18.47 15.37
C MET A 150 -13.99 17.51 14.61
N GLU A 151 -15.30 17.58 14.87
CA GLU A 151 -16.29 16.77 14.12
C GLU A 151 -16.20 17.08 12.62
N LYS A 152 -16.12 18.37 12.24
CA LYS A 152 -15.93 18.79 10.84
C LYS A 152 -14.66 18.19 10.23
N LYS A 153 -13.52 18.24 10.94
CA LYS A 153 -12.27 17.61 10.47
C LYS A 153 -12.39 16.10 10.30
N VAL A 154 -13.01 15.43 11.29
CA VAL A 154 -13.26 13.97 11.21
C VAL A 154 -14.15 13.64 10.03
N LEU A 155 -15.21 14.42 9.79
CA LEU A 155 -16.12 14.25 8.67
C LEU A 155 -15.39 14.37 7.31
N GLU A 156 -14.57 15.42 7.14
CA GLU A 156 -13.80 15.60 5.93
C GLU A 156 -12.83 14.44 5.68
N ASN A 157 -12.10 14.02 6.71
CA ASN A 157 -11.17 12.91 6.61
C ASN A 157 -11.88 11.57 6.39
N ALA A 158 -13.02 11.34 7.05
CA ALA A 158 -13.85 10.16 6.85
C ALA A 158 -14.43 10.11 5.42
N LYS A 159 -14.88 11.24 4.86
CA LYS A 159 -15.32 11.32 3.45
C LYS A 159 -14.18 10.98 2.50
N ARG A 160 -12.96 11.49 2.75
CA ARG A 160 -11.77 11.13 1.94
C ARG A 160 -11.45 9.63 2.03
N VAL A 161 -11.52 9.03 3.23
CA VAL A 161 -11.32 7.59 3.41
C VAL A 161 -12.44 6.80 2.74
N LYS A 162 -13.70 7.21 2.90
CA LYS A 162 -14.86 6.59 2.24
C LYS A 162 -14.74 6.62 0.72
N GLU A 163 -14.27 7.72 0.15
CA GLU A 163 -14.00 7.81 -1.29
C GLU A 163 -12.88 6.88 -1.73
N ARG A 164 -11.82 6.69 -0.90
CA ARG A 164 -10.76 5.70 -1.16
C ARG A 164 -11.24 4.25 -1.04
N VAL A 165 -12.21 3.98 -0.17
CA VAL A 165 -12.77 2.64 0.07
C VAL A 165 -13.93 2.34 -0.88
N LYS A 166 -14.46 3.35 -1.62
CA LYS A 166 -15.49 3.13 -2.61
C LYS A 166 -15.00 2.11 -3.64
N ARG A 167 -15.64 0.96 -3.65
CA ARG A 167 -15.36 -0.06 -4.66
C ARG A 167 -16.42 0.02 -5.75
N PHE A 168 -15.99 -0.19 -6.95
CA PHE A 168 -16.82 -0.14 -8.15
C PHE A 168 -16.97 -1.56 -8.70
N ASP A 169 -18.16 -1.92 -9.15
CA ASP A 169 -18.34 -3.15 -9.91
C ASP A 169 -17.52 -3.04 -11.21
N ARG A 170 -16.74 -4.08 -11.50
CA ARG A 170 -15.83 -4.10 -12.66
C ARG A 170 -16.58 -3.96 -13.97
N ASN A 171 -17.78 -4.55 -14.08
CA ASN A 171 -18.57 -4.54 -15.30
C ASN A 171 -19.20 -3.16 -15.52
N GLU A 172 -19.64 -2.50 -14.45
CA GLU A 172 -20.22 -1.14 -14.53
C GLU A 172 -19.23 -0.10 -15.04
N ILE A 173 -17.94 -0.24 -14.69
CA ILE A 173 -16.91 0.74 -15.10
C ILE A 173 -16.11 0.33 -16.33
N LYS A 174 -16.42 -0.82 -16.94
CA LYS A 174 -15.64 -1.37 -18.06
C LYS A 174 -15.49 -0.39 -19.21
N ASP A 175 -16.60 0.18 -19.68
CA ASP A 175 -16.62 1.11 -20.81
C ASP A 175 -15.84 2.38 -20.52
N ASP A 176 -15.91 2.90 -19.28
CA ASP A 176 -15.20 4.11 -18.89
C ASP A 176 -13.67 3.86 -18.81
N VAL A 177 -13.27 2.69 -18.31
CA VAL A 177 -11.86 2.28 -18.28
C VAL A 177 -11.33 2.09 -19.70
N GLU A 178 -12.08 1.44 -20.59
CA GLU A 178 -11.69 1.25 -21.99
C GLU A 178 -11.57 2.59 -22.74
N LYS A 179 -12.52 3.50 -22.54
CA LYS A 179 -12.46 4.86 -23.10
C LYS A 179 -11.21 5.61 -22.60
N LEU A 180 -10.92 5.54 -21.31
CA LEU A 180 -9.74 6.17 -20.74
C LEU A 180 -8.46 5.59 -21.32
N LEU A 181 -8.34 4.25 -21.40
CA LEU A 181 -7.19 3.59 -22.01
C LEU A 181 -6.98 4.01 -23.45
N ASN A 182 -8.05 4.08 -24.25
CA ASN A 182 -7.97 4.49 -25.65
C ASN A 182 -7.52 5.95 -25.78
N LYS A 183 -8.01 6.84 -24.91
CA LYS A 183 -7.53 8.23 -24.86
C LYS A 183 -6.03 8.29 -24.55
N ILE A 184 -5.56 7.55 -23.54
CA ILE A 184 -4.14 7.53 -23.18
C ILE A 184 -3.30 6.92 -24.30
N LYS A 185 -3.73 5.81 -24.91
CA LYS A 185 -3.04 5.18 -26.05
C LYS A 185 -2.90 6.12 -27.27
N GLY A 186 -3.88 7.01 -27.47
CA GLY A 186 -3.87 7.98 -28.56
C GLY A 186 -3.01 9.22 -28.31
N LEU A 187 -2.44 9.40 -27.13
CA LEU A 187 -1.57 10.53 -26.85
C LEU A 187 -0.22 10.39 -27.55
N LYS A 188 0.30 11.52 -28.05
CA LYS A 188 1.64 11.56 -28.65
C LYS A 188 2.69 11.14 -27.61
N GLY A 189 3.59 10.25 -28.00
CA GLY A 189 4.69 9.76 -27.15
C GLY A 189 4.31 8.58 -26.25
N VAL A 190 3.10 8.04 -26.36
CA VAL A 190 2.73 6.78 -25.71
C VAL A 190 3.00 5.62 -26.65
N ASP A 191 3.97 4.76 -26.29
CA ASP A 191 4.33 3.58 -27.08
C ASP A 191 3.49 2.36 -26.72
N LYS A 192 3.15 2.23 -25.41
CA LYS A 192 2.35 1.12 -24.88
C LYS A 192 1.59 1.57 -23.65
N CYS A 193 0.35 1.07 -23.51
CA CYS A 193 -0.50 1.36 -22.36
C CYS A 193 -1.40 0.17 -22.06
N GLU A 194 -1.47 -0.24 -20.78
CA GLU A 194 -2.31 -1.36 -20.32
C GLU A 194 -2.72 -1.20 -18.85
N VAL A 195 -3.88 -1.76 -18.52
CA VAL A 195 -4.31 -1.86 -17.12
C VAL A 195 -3.50 -2.91 -16.36
N ALA A 196 -3.37 -2.70 -15.06
CA ALA A 196 -2.79 -3.63 -14.11
C ALA A 196 -3.73 -3.82 -12.90
N GLY A 197 -3.20 -4.12 -11.74
CA GLY A 197 -3.91 -4.18 -10.49
C GLY A 197 -5.05 -5.20 -10.43
N SER A 198 -5.99 -4.91 -9.56
CA SER A 198 -7.15 -5.77 -9.34
C SER A 198 -8.09 -5.85 -10.56
N TYR A 199 -8.12 -4.80 -11.40
CA TYR A 199 -8.90 -4.77 -12.63
C TYR A 199 -8.38 -5.80 -13.64
N ARG A 200 -7.05 -5.86 -13.87
CA ARG A 200 -6.43 -6.86 -14.76
C ARG A 200 -6.60 -8.28 -14.23
N ARG A 201 -6.63 -8.45 -12.88
CA ARG A 201 -6.91 -9.75 -12.26
C ARG A 201 -8.38 -10.15 -12.26
N GLU A 202 -9.22 -9.41 -12.96
CA GLU A 202 -10.66 -9.71 -13.14
C GLU A 202 -11.43 -9.83 -11.81
N LYS A 203 -11.07 -9.02 -10.79
CA LYS A 203 -11.83 -8.99 -9.55
C LYS A 203 -13.21 -8.37 -9.80
N GLU A 204 -14.26 -8.96 -9.19
CA GLU A 204 -15.64 -8.48 -9.30
C GLU A 204 -15.77 -6.99 -8.96
N THR A 205 -15.03 -6.55 -7.93
CA THR A 205 -14.98 -5.14 -7.58
C THR A 205 -13.55 -4.62 -7.52
N VAL A 206 -13.36 -3.35 -7.84
CA VAL A 206 -12.08 -2.66 -7.82
C VAL A 206 -12.18 -1.36 -7.03
N GLY A 207 -11.11 -0.99 -6.32
CA GLY A 207 -11.02 0.27 -5.58
C GLY A 207 -10.36 1.39 -6.40
N ASP A 208 -9.47 1.00 -7.29
CA ASP A 208 -8.65 1.87 -8.14
C ASP A 208 -8.33 1.18 -9.46
N ILE A 209 -7.83 1.93 -10.41
CA ILE A 209 -7.32 1.43 -11.69
C ILE A 209 -5.83 1.76 -11.78
N ASP A 210 -5.00 0.74 -11.81
CA ASP A 210 -3.59 0.86 -12.14
C ASP A 210 -3.42 0.83 -13.67
N ILE A 211 -2.72 1.80 -14.22
CA ILE A 211 -2.38 1.88 -15.65
C ILE A 211 -0.87 2.00 -15.79
N LEU A 212 -0.29 1.15 -16.63
CA LEU A 212 1.11 1.25 -17.01
C LEU A 212 1.23 1.89 -18.40
N VAL A 213 2.15 2.83 -18.53
CA VAL A 213 2.43 3.54 -19.77
C VAL A 213 3.92 3.48 -20.08
N VAL A 214 4.26 3.02 -21.28
CA VAL A 214 5.61 3.15 -21.83
C VAL A 214 5.68 4.44 -22.64
N THR A 215 6.63 5.30 -22.28
CA THR A 215 6.85 6.57 -22.98
C THR A 215 8.31 7.03 -22.81
N THR A 216 8.82 7.75 -23.79
CA THR A 216 10.08 8.49 -23.69
C THR A 216 9.91 9.91 -23.17
N SER A 217 8.66 10.41 -23.08
CA SER A 217 8.31 11.76 -22.63
C SER A 217 7.31 11.73 -21.46
N PRO A 218 7.68 11.14 -20.29
CA PRO A 218 6.73 10.87 -19.21
C PRO A 218 6.08 12.14 -18.65
N LYS A 219 6.80 13.27 -18.61
CA LYS A 219 6.25 14.54 -18.14
C LYS A 219 5.14 15.06 -19.08
N GLU A 220 5.40 15.09 -20.39
CA GLU A 220 4.45 15.57 -21.39
C GLU A 220 3.18 14.72 -21.44
N VAL A 221 3.35 13.39 -21.33
CA VAL A 221 2.23 12.46 -21.28
C VAL A 221 1.46 12.62 -19.96
N SER A 222 2.16 12.80 -18.82
CA SER A 222 1.53 13.08 -17.53
C SER A 222 0.67 14.34 -17.57
N ASP A 223 1.21 15.44 -18.14
CA ASP A 223 0.50 16.71 -18.31
C ASP A 223 -0.73 16.55 -19.22
N SER A 224 -0.58 15.81 -20.30
CA SER A 224 -1.68 15.53 -21.25
C SER A 224 -2.80 14.72 -20.62
N VAL A 225 -2.45 13.66 -19.84
CA VAL A 225 -3.44 12.85 -19.12
C VAL A 225 -4.14 13.67 -18.05
N ALA A 226 -3.40 14.47 -17.27
CA ALA A 226 -3.96 15.33 -16.23
C ALA A 226 -4.96 16.37 -16.78
N SER A 227 -4.82 16.74 -18.05
CA SER A 227 -5.68 17.71 -18.74
C SER A 227 -6.92 17.09 -19.41
N LEU A 228 -7.12 15.76 -19.30
CA LEU A 228 -8.31 15.12 -19.85
C LEU A 228 -9.58 15.58 -19.13
N LYS A 229 -10.66 15.78 -19.89
CA LYS A 229 -11.96 16.25 -19.35
C LYS A 229 -12.59 15.33 -18.31
N ASP A 230 -12.19 14.05 -18.32
CA ASP A 230 -12.68 13.05 -17.36
C ASP A 230 -11.96 13.13 -16.00
N VAL A 231 -10.85 13.86 -15.91
CA VAL A 231 -10.08 14.06 -14.70
C VAL A 231 -10.73 15.17 -13.86
N ARG A 232 -11.23 14.77 -12.67
CA ARG A 232 -11.85 15.70 -11.71
C ARG A 232 -10.84 16.36 -10.79
N ASN A 233 -9.88 15.55 -10.30
CA ASN A 233 -8.95 16.00 -9.28
C ASN A 233 -7.60 15.26 -9.43
N VAL A 234 -6.51 16.01 -9.52
CA VAL A 234 -5.16 15.46 -9.57
C VAL A 234 -4.60 15.39 -8.15
N VAL A 235 -4.20 14.19 -7.73
CA VAL A 235 -3.73 13.89 -6.37
C VAL A 235 -2.20 13.85 -6.29
N ALA A 236 -1.57 13.29 -7.31
CA ALA A 236 -0.12 13.29 -7.47
C ALA A 236 0.22 13.49 -8.94
N HIS A 237 1.20 14.35 -9.23
CA HIS A 237 1.60 14.70 -10.57
C HIS A 237 3.12 14.68 -10.68
N GLY A 238 3.66 13.80 -11.48
CA GLY A 238 5.09 13.65 -11.69
C GLY A 238 5.44 12.80 -12.90
N ASP A 239 6.71 12.71 -13.19
CA ASP A 239 7.29 11.97 -14.32
C ASP A 239 7.38 10.45 -14.11
N LYS A 240 7.17 9.97 -12.89
CA LYS A 240 7.13 8.54 -12.56
C LYS A 240 5.73 8.04 -12.26
N LYS A 241 4.89 8.92 -11.73
CA LYS A 241 3.53 8.60 -11.32
C LYS A 241 2.62 9.81 -11.49
N LEU A 242 1.42 9.56 -12.01
CA LEU A 242 0.29 10.46 -11.97
C LEU A 242 -0.87 9.74 -11.28
N SER A 243 -1.50 10.39 -10.30
CA SER A 243 -2.69 9.87 -9.61
C SER A 243 -3.80 10.90 -9.69
N PHE A 244 -4.98 10.48 -10.07
CA PHE A 244 -6.14 11.36 -10.20
C PHE A 244 -7.45 10.62 -9.92
N ASP A 245 -8.50 11.38 -9.70
CA ASP A 245 -9.87 10.89 -9.60
C ASP A 245 -10.63 11.23 -10.88
N LEU A 246 -11.34 10.26 -11.44
CA LEU A 246 -12.32 10.48 -12.51
C LEU A 246 -13.55 11.20 -11.98
N ASN A 247 -14.37 11.78 -12.86
CA ASN A 247 -15.62 12.47 -12.51
C ASN A 247 -16.56 11.58 -11.68
N MET A 248 -16.59 10.27 -11.91
CA MET A 248 -17.37 9.29 -11.15
C MET A 248 -16.77 8.95 -9.77
N GLY A 249 -15.60 9.47 -9.44
CA GLY A 249 -14.90 9.25 -8.17
C GLY A 249 -13.99 8.02 -8.15
N LEU A 250 -13.78 7.34 -9.28
CA LEU A 250 -12.84 6.25 -9.43
C LEU A 250 -11.41 6.79 -9.43
N ARG A 251 -10.53 6.28 -8.55
CA ARG A 251 -9.11 6.59 -8.51
C ARG A 251 -8.39 5.89 -9.67
N VAL A 252 -7.49 6.62 -10.32
CA VAL A 252 -6.60 6.09 -11.35
C VAL A 252 -5.15 6.41 -10.99
N ASP A 253 -4.31 5.40 -11.01
CA ASP A 253 -2.87 5.49 -10.81
C ASP A 253 -2.15 5.12 -12.11
N VAL A 254 -1.55 6.11 -12.76
CA VAL A 254 -0.72 5.90 -13.96
C VAL A 254 0.75 5.81 -13.56
N ARG A 255 1.43 4.78 -14.02
CA ARG A 255 2.86 4.56 -13.85
C ARG A 255 3.57 4.64 -15.19
N PHE A 256 4.58 5.49 -15.26
CA PHE A 256 5.43 5.64 -16.44
C PHE A 256 6.65 4.73 -16.29
N VAL A 257 6.84 3.83 -17.25
CA VAL A 257 7.89 2.82 -17.23
C VAL A 257 8.65 2.80 -18.54
N LYS A 258 9.89 2.30 -18.51
CA LYS A 258 10.69 2.10 -19.73
C LYS A 258 10.26 0.83 -20.45
N ALA A 259 10.43 0.80 -21.76
CA ALA A 259 10.05 -0.34 -22.60
C ALA A 259 10.77 -1.66 -22.19
N ASP A 260 12.02 -1.55 -21.77
CA ASP A 260 12.81 -2.69 -21.31
C ASP A 260 12.40 -3.22 -19.92
N GLN A 261 11.63 -2.45 -19.14
CA GLN A 261 11.12 -2.80 -17.81
C GLN A 261 9.65 -3.29 -17.83
N TRP A 262 9.03 -3.31 -19.00
CA TRP A 262 7.59 -3.53 -19.16
C TRP A 262 7.09 -4.79 -18.45
N GLY A 263 7.71 -5.95 -18.69
CA GLY A 263 7.24 -7.21 -18.12
C GLY A 263 7.33 -7.25 -16.60
N SER A 264 8.41 -6.72 -16.04
CA SER A 264 8.59 -6.65 -14.58
C SER A 264 7.61 -5.69 -13.94
N ALA A 265 7.39 -4.52 -14.53
CA ALA A 265 6.41 -3.57 -14.05
C ALA A 265 4.99 -4.15 -14.14
N LEU A 266 4.64 -4.77 -15.26
CA LEU A 266 3.32 -5.36 -15.44
C LEU A 266 3.06 -6.49 -14.43
N LEU A 267 4.04 -7.36 -14.21
CA LEU A 267 3.98 -8.41 -13.18
C LEU A 267 3.77 -7.80 -11.78
N TYR A 268 4.61 -6.83 -11.43
CA TYR A 268 4.60 -6.20 -10.11
C TYR A 268 3.28 -5.48 -9.82
N PHE A 269 2.83 -4.60 -10.73
CA PHE A 269 1.61 -3.81 -10.55
C PHE A 269 0.33 -4.62 -10.74
N THR A 270 0.38 -5.71 -11.53
CA THR A 270 -0.74 -6.65 -11.58
C THR A 270 -0.95 -7.35 -10.24
N GLY A 271 0.10 -7.76 -9.55
CA GLY A 271 0.01 -8.48 -8.27
C GLY A 271 -0.57 -9.89 -8.45
N SER A 272 -1.25 -10.46 -7.45
CA SER A 272 -1.59 -9.87 -6.13
C SER A 272 -0.36 -9.60 -5.27
N LYS A 273 -0.58 -8.94 -4.11
CA LYS A 273 0.50 -8.73 -3.14
C LYS A 273 1.12 -10.07 -2.72
N GLU A 274 0.28 -11.05 -2.42
CA GLU A 274 0.68 -12.39 -2.01
C GLU A 274 1.45 -13.10 -3.14
N HIS A 275 1.00 -12.95 -4.39
CA HIS A 275 1.69 -13.48 -5.56
C HIS A 275 3.08 -12.86 -5.72
N ASN A 276 3.18 -11.54 -5.63
CA ASN A 276 4.47 -10.83 -5.69
C ASN A 276 5.42 -11.26 -4.56
N ILE A 277 4.90 -11.53 -3.36
CA ILE A 277 5.70 -12.06 -2.24
C ILE A 277 6.21 -13.46 -2.58
N ALA A 278 5.35 -14.35 -3.10
CA ALA A 278 5.75 -15.71 -3.47
C ALA A 278 6.81 -15.71 -4.59
N MET A 279 6.61 -14.92 -5.65
CA MET A 279 7.58 -14.76 -6.74
C MET A 279 8.93 -14.25 -6.25
N ARG A 280 8.92 -13.25 -5.35
CA ARG A 280 10.16 -12.72 -4.75
C ARG A 280 10.88 -13.76 -3.89
N LYS A 281 10.15 -14.62 -3.16
CA LYS A 281 10.76 -15.71 -2.38
C LYS A 281 11.51 -16.68 -3.29
N VAL A 282 10.92 -17.06 -4.44
CA VAL A 282 11.60 -17.92 -5.43
C VAL A 282 12.81 -17.23 -6.02
N ALA A 283 12.72 -15.95 -6.36
CA ALA A 283 13.89 -15.20 -6.84
C ALA A 283 15.01 -15.19 -5.79
N MET A 284 14.68 -14.95 -4.52
CA MET A 284 15.66 -14.92 -3.42
C MET A 284 16.31 -16.28 -3.16
N SER A 285 15.58 -17.40 -3.28
CA SER A 285 16.17 -18.74 -3.14
C SER A 285 17.21 -19.06 -4.23
N ASN A 286 17.11 -18.36 -5.38
CA ASN A 286 18.09 -18.43 -6.47
C ASN A 286 19.22 -17.38 -6.34
N GLY A 287 19.27 -16.61 -5.23
CA GLY A 287 20.22 -15.51 -5.06
C GLY A 287 19.91 -14.29 -5.93
N TRP A 288 18.67 -14.13 -6.37
CA TRP A 288 18.20 -13.05 -7.26
C TRP A 288 17.25 -12.10 -6.56
N LYS A 289 17.09 -10.91 -7.14
CA LYS A 289 16.17 -9.86 -6.67
C LYS A 289 15.13 -9.59 -7.75
N LEU A 290 13.85 -9.65 -7.38
CA LEU A 290 12.71 -9.29 -8.26
C LEU A 290 12.03 -8.03 -7.76
N ASN A 291 11.86 -7.03 -8.64
CA ASN A 291 11.09 -5.82 -8.38
C ASN A 291 10.42 -5.33 -9.68
N GLU A 292 9.81 -4.14 -9.65
CA GLU A 292 9.14 -3.52 -10.79
C GLU A 292 10.07 -3.18 -11.96
N TYR A 293 11.39 -3.15 -11.75
CA TYR A 293 12.38 -2.82 -12.78
C TYR A 293 12.98 -4.06 -13.45
N GLY A 294 12.94 -5.22 -12.80
CA GLY A 294 13.52 -6.45 -13.35
C GLY A 294 13.74 -7.56 -12.35
N LEU A 295 14.19 -8.68 -12.87
CA LEU A 295 14.84 -9.76 -12.13
C LEU A 295 16.35 -9.55 -12.24
N PHE A 296 17.04 -9.46 -11.10
CA PHE A 296 18.45 -9.09 -11.01
C PHE A 296 19.30 -10.16 -10.34
N GLN A 297 20.55 -10.25 -10.75
CA GLN A 297 21.62 -10.92 -9.99
C GLN A 297 22.70 -9.86 -9.70
N GLY A 298 22.87 -9.47 -8.45
CA GLY A 298 23.60 -8.26 -8.10
C GLY A 298 22.99 -7.05 -8.82
N ASP A 299 23.80 -6.30 -9.57
CA ASP A 299 23.34 -5.16 -10.37
C ASP A 299 22.95 -5.52 -11.82
N ALA A 300 23.19 -6.76 -12.23
CA ALA A 300 22.90 -7.21 -13.59
C ALA A 300 21.43 -7.58 -13.75
N VAL A 301 20.76 -7.03 -14.76
CA VAL A 301 19.40 -7.41 -15.15
C VAL A 301 19.44 -8.75 -15.87
N LEU A 302 18.79 -9.76 -15.30
CA LEU A 302 18.64 -11.08 -15.93
C LEU A 302 17.48 -11.07 -16.93
N VAL A 303 16.32 -10.55 -16.50
CA VAL A 303 15.09 -10.50 -17.29
C VAL A 303 14.20 -9.35 -16.80
N SER A 304 13.53 -8.66 -17.74
CA SER A 304 12.61 -7.55 -17.41
C SER A 304 11.52 -7.32 -18.46
N LYS A 305 11.70 -7.77 -19.71
CA LYS A 305 10.87 -7.34 -20.86
C LYS A 305 9.47 -7.94 -20.90
N THR A 306 9.28 -9.19 -20.46
CA THR A 306 7.98 -9.87 -20.48
C THR A 306 7.74 -10.64 -19.18
N GLU A 307 6.47 -10.77 -18.77
CA GLU A 307 6.09 -11.56 -17.61
C GLU A 307 6.49 -13.03 -17.78
N ASP A 308 6.19 -13.61 -18.94
CA ASP A 308 6.52 -15.02 -19.27
C ASP A 308 8.01 -15.32 -19.10
N ALA A 309 8.88 -14.45 -19.60
CA ALA A 309 10.33 -14.62 -19.45
C ALA A 309 10.78 -14.59 -17.97
N ILE A 310 10.11 -13.83 -17.11
CA ILE A 310 10.38 -13.80 -15.67
C ILE A 310 9.97 -15.13 -15.03
N TYR A 311 8.77 -15.62 -15.32
CA TYR A 311 8.29 -16.92 -14.83
C TYR A 311 9.23 -18.04 -15.26
N LYS A 312 9.55 -18.09 -16.56
CA LYS A 312 10.47 -19.08 -17.12
C LYS A 312 11.87 -19.04 -16.47
N LYS A 313 12.41 -17.83 -16.25
CA LYS A 313 13.71 -17.67 -15.58
C LYS A 313 13.68 -18.15 -14.12
N LEU A 314 12.55 -18.01 -13.44
CA LEU A 314 12.35 -18.51 -12.08
C LEU A 314 12.04 -20.01 -12.02
N GLY A 315 11.89 -20.70 -13.16
CA GLY A 315 11.49 -22.11 -13.22
C GLY A 315 10.02 -22.34 -12.86
N LEU A 316 9.16 -21.35 -13.10
CA LEU A 316 7.74 -21.39 -12.79
C LEU A 316 6.89 -21.44 -14.06
N GLU A 317 5.72 -22.08 -13.97
CA GLU A 317 4.70 -21.99 -15.00
C GLU A 317 4.03 -20.61 -14.97
N PHE A 318 3.73 -20.06 -16.16
CA PHE A 318 3.03 -18.79 -16.26
C PHE A 318 1.62 -18.89 -15.65
N ARG A 319 1.27 -17.88 -14.83
CA ARG A 319 -0.07 -17.76 -14.24
C ARG A 319 -0.80 -16.58 -14.86
N GLU A 320 -2.00 -16.83 -15.35
CA GLU A 320 -2.88 -15.77 -15.81
C GLU A 320 -3.18 -14.77 -14.68
N PRO A 321 -3.36 -13.48 -14.98
CA PRO A 321 -3.61 -12.46 -13.94
C PRO A 321 -4.69 -12.85 -12.94
N ARG A 322 -5.81 -13.42 -13.38
CA ARG A 322 -6.93 -13.87 -12.53
C ARG A 322 -6.56 -14.97 -11.53
N GLU A 323 -5.54 -15.76 -11.84
CA GLU A 323 -5.08 -16.89 -11.03
C GLU A 323 -4.00 -16.50 -10.02
N ARG A 324 -3.49 -15.26 -10.08
CA ARG A 324 -2.39 -14.79 -9.23
C ARG A 324 -2.83 -14.59 -7.80
N THR A 325 -2.73 -15.65 -7.04
CA THR A 325 -2.93 -15.69 -5.58
C THR A 325 -1.58 -15.85 -4.87
N GLY A 326 -1.56 -16.19 -3.60
CA GLY A 326 -0.31 -16.50 -2.87
C GLY A 326 0.31 -17.87 -3.20
N ARG A 327 -0.36 -18.67 -4.04
CA ARG A 327 0.17 -19.96 -4.52
C ARG A 327 0.77 -19.76 -5.93
N LEU A 328 1.95 -20.34 -6.15
CA LEU A 328 2.65 -20.36 -7.45
C LEU A 328 2.37 -21.67 -8.15
#